data_79d7a569439aefca207c12340170c182
#
_entry.id   79d7a569439aefca207c12340170c182
#
_cell.length_a   1.000
_cell.length_b   1.000
_cell.length_c   1.000
_cell.angle_alpha   90.00
_cell.angle_beta   90.00
_cell.angle_gamma   90.00
#
_symmetry.space_group_name_H-M   'P 1'
#
loop_
_entity.id
_entity.type
_entity.pdbx_description
1 polymer ?
#
loop_
_entity_poly.entity_id
_entity_poly.type
_entity_poly.pdbx_seq_one_letter_code
_entity_poly.pdbx_strand_id
1 'polypeptide(L)'
;MSVRDGVPLAADTADVWLGKAVVHLAAACGVPASALDDLTKPALGGTRLAPGARAFLVRLDESRLCVLCAALAAEATVNDYIHSRRPSYRGMLDKLSVPEKFSLAPRLLSGADLFPPGSRVYEHLVRLFALQRELVQAWPHPAAPGDPADGGQSERFNPRIAHELLESVARGAKALGDLHEHPYRPTVGLALKVVDALAKRAEAAAAVPAPTVAELEEEEETLTAAAFAEEMIGA
;
A
#
# COMPACT_ATOMS: atom_id res chain seq x y z
N MET A 1 33.34 22.03 1.47
CA MET A 1 32.62 20.76 1.26
C MET A 1 32.48 20.11 2.62
N SER A 2 31.30 20.19 3.22
CA SER A 2 31.02 19.58 4.53
C SER A 2 30.54 18.17 4.29
N VAL A 3 31.35 17.20 4.69
CA VAL A 3 30.97 15.78 4.75
C VAL A 3 29.97 15.66 5.89
N ARG A 4 28.70 15.46 5.59
CA ARG A 4 27.69 15.08 6.58
C ARG A 4 27.82 13.59 6.80
N ASP A 5 28.14 13.25 8.05
CA ASP A 5 28.28 11.89 8.53
C ASP A 5 27.08 11.02 8.11
N GLY A 6 27.41 9.88 7.53
CA GLY A 6 26.58 8.92 6.84
C GLY A 6 25.48 8.23 7.63
N VAL A 7 24.49 9.00 8.06
CA VAL A 7 23.18 8.43 8.37
C VAL A 7 22.37 8.47 7.09
N PRO A 8 21.89 7.33 6.56
CA PRO A 8 21.01 7.34 5.38
C PRO A 8 19.82 8.25 5.71
N LEU A 9 19.63 9.27 4.88
CA LEU A 9 18.55 10.22 5.03
C LEU A 9 17.22 9.47 4.95
N ALA A 10 16.25 9.90 5.74
CA ALA A 10 14.86 9.39 5.76
C ALA A 10 14.21 9.28 4.35
N ALA A 11 14.77 9.96 3.38
CA ALA A 11 14.46 9.89 1.96
C ALA A 11 14.48 8.48 1.38
N ASP A 12 15.53 7.72 1.71
CA ASP A 12 15.67 6.33 1.21
C ASP A 12 14.60 5.42 1.84
N THR A 13 14.18 5.73 3.06
CA THR A 13 13.15 4.97 3.77
C THR A 13 11.77 5.13 3.13
N ALA A 14 11.37 6.36 2.76
CA ALA A 14 10.10 6.61 2.10
C ALA A 14 10.01 5.90 0.75
N ASP A 15 11.08 5.95 -0.05
CA ASP A 15 11.17 5.31 -1.36
C ASP A 15 11.11 3.79 -1.27
N VAL A 16 11.77 3.20 -0.27
CA VAL A 16 11.71 1.76 -0.02
C VAL A 16 10.28 1.30 0.31
N TRP A 17 9.60 2.00 1.20
CA TRP A 17 8.23 1.64 1.57
C TRP A 17 7.23 1.87 0.45
N LEU A 18 7.38 2.96 -0.31
CA LEU A 18 6.55 3.22 -1.48
C LEU A 18 6.74 2.13 -2.55
N GLY A 19 7.98 1.73 -2.82
CA GLY A 19 8.29 0.63 -3.72
C GLY A 19 7.66 -0.70 -3.28
N LYS A 20 7.76 -1.05 -1.99
CA LYS A 20 7.11 -2.24 -1.43
C LYS A 20 5.59 -2.18 -1.57
N ALA A 21 4.96 -1.04 -1.28
CA ALA A 21 3.52 -0.87 -1.43
C ALA A 21 3.06 -1.12 -2.87
N VAL A 22 3.83 -0.65 -3.86
CA VAL A 22 3.58 -0.89 -5.30
C VAL A 22 3.66 -2.38 -5.63
N VAL A 23 4.68 -3.08 -5.14
CA VAL A 23 4.85 -4.53 -5.36
C VAL A 23 3.66 -5.31 -4.78
N HIS A 24 3.26 -5.02 -3.55
CA HIS A 24 2.12 -5.66 -2.91
C HIS A 24 0.80 -5.34 -3.61
N LEU A 25 0.59 -4.11 -4.08
CA LEU A 25 -0.59 -3.78 -4.88
C LEU A 25 -0.62 -4.59 -6.19
N ALA A 26 0.50 -4.72 -6.87
CA ALA A 26 0.59 -5.50 -8.10
C ALA A 26 0.25 -6.97 -7.84
N ALA A 27 0.81 -7.55 -6.78
CA ALA A 27 0.50 -8.93 -6.37
C ALA A 27 -0.97 -9.10 -6.01
N ALA A 28 -1.58 -8.17 -5.27
CA ALA A 28 -3.01 -8.16 -4.98
C ALA A 28 -3.87 -8.09 -6.25
N CYS A 29 -3.37 -7.47 -7.31
CA CYS A 29 -4.01 -7.42 -8.64
C CYS A 29 -3.66 -8.61 -9.53
N GLY A 30 -3.00 -9.65 -9.00
CA GLY A 30 -2.60 -10.85 -9.75
C GLY A 30 -1.45 -10.61 -10.73
N VAL A 31 -0.62 -9.60 -10.50
CA VAL A 31 0.55 -9.28 -11.33
C VAL A 31 1.83 -9.69 -10.60
N PRO A 32 2.63 -10.61 -11.14
CA PRO A 32 3.89 -11.00 -10.51
C PRO A 32 4.89 -9.83 -10.53
N ALA A 33 5.75 -9.76 -9.51
CA ALA A 33 6.76 -8.71 -9.38
C ALA A 33 7.68 -8.61 -10.61
N SER A 34 7.96 -9.74 -11.27
CA SER A 34 8.77 -9.80 -12.51
C SER A 34 8.12 -9.10 -13.71
N ALA A 35 6.82 -8.85 -13.66
CA ALA A 35 6.10 -8.17 -14.73
C ALA A 35 5.85 -6.68 -14.46
N LEU A 36 6.37 -6.13 -13.37
CA LEU A 36 6.17 -4.71 -13.01
C LEU A 36 6.74 -3.75 -14.06
N ASP A 37 7.89 -4.08 -14.64
CA ASP A 37 8.51 -3.27 -15.70
C ASP A 37 7.63 -3.23 -16.96
N ASP A 38 6.87 -4.31 -17.21
CA ASP A 38 5.95 -4.38 -18.34
C ASP A 38 4.65 -3.61 -18.09
N LEU A 39 4.26 -3.38 -16.84
CA LEU A 39 3.09 -2.55 -16.50
C LEU A 39 3.22 -1.09 -16.94
N THR A 40 4.45 -0.63 -17.09
CA THR A 40 4.73 0.73 -17.57
C THR A 40 4.63 0.87 -19.09
N LYS A 41 4.47 -0.24 -19.82
CA LYS A 41 4.28 -0.26 -21.27
C LYS A 41 2.79 -0.19 -21.63
N PRO A 42 2.40 0.46 -22.75
CA PRO A 42 0.99 0.73 -23.07
C PRO A 42 0.13 -0.48 -23.45
N ALA A 43 0.66 -1.69 -23.46
CA ALA A 43 -0.05 -2.89 -23.90
C ALA A 43 0.04 -4.04 -22.90
N LEU A 44 -0.70 -3.97 -21.81
CA LEU A 44 -0.91 -5.15 -20.99
C LEU A 44 -2.29 -5.75 -21.24
N GLY A 45 -2.29 -6.80 -22.06
CA GLY A 45 -3.44 -7.69 -22.21
C GLY A 45 -3.93 -8.16 -20.83
N GLY A 46 -5.25 -8.27 -20.66
CA GLY A 46 -5.85 -8.65 -19.40
C GLY A 46 -5.32 -10.00 -18.90
N THR A 47 -4.50 -9.96 -17.85
CA THR A 47 -4.13 -11.18 -17.12
C THR A 47 -5.37 -11.64 -16.38
N ARG A 48 -5.83 -12.83 -16.67
CA ARG A 48 -6.97 -13.44 -15.98
C ARG A 48 -6.56 -13.68 -14.54
N LEU A 49 -7.36 -13.19 -13.59
CA LEU A 49 -7.14 -13.49 -12.17
C LEU A 49 -7.33 -15.00 -11.96
N ALA A 50 -6.42 -15.61 -11.21
CA ALA A 50 -6.58 -17.00 -10.81
C ALA A 50 -7.85 -17.14 -9.96
N PRO A 51 -8.73 -18.10 -10.25
CA PRO A 51 -9.86 -18.43 -9.39
C PRO A 51 -9.38 -19.19 -8.14
N GLY A 52 -10.23 -19.29 -7.13
CA GLY A 52 -10.04 -20.14 -5.98
C GLY A 52 -9.80 -19.38 -4.67
N ALA A 53 -10.02 -20.08 -3.60
CA ALA A 53 -9.96 -19.57 -2.24
C ALA A 53 -8.56 -19.10 -1.85
N ARG A 54 -7.52 -19.86 -2.21
CA ARG A 54 -6.13 -19.48 -1.97
C ARG A 54 -5.75 -18.17 -2.68
N ALA A 55 -6.16 -18.02 -3.94
CA ALA A 55 -5.91 -16.79 -4.68
C ALA A 55 -6.62 -15.58 -4.05
N PHE A 56 -7.81 -15.78 -3.46
CA PHE A 56 -8.51 -14.75 -2.70
C PHE A 56 -7.74 -14.35 -1.43
N LEU A 57 -7.28 -15.32 -0.64
CA LEU A 57 -6.52 -15.07 0.58
C LEU A 57 -5.19 -14.33 0.28
N VAL A 58 -4.48 -14.76 -0.77
CA VAL A 58 -3.27 -14.06 -1.23
C VAL A 58 -3.59 -12.61 -1.58
N ARG A 59 -4.67 -12.34 -2.33
CA ARG A 59 -5.08 -10.97 -2.66
C ARG A 59 -5.40 -10.14 -1.43
N LEU A 60 -6.07 -10.74 -0.44
CA LEU A 60 -6.41 -10.09 0.82
C LEU A 60 -5.14 -9.71 1.61
N ASP A 61 -4.21 -10.63 1.76
CA ASP A 61 -2.96 -10.41 2.50
C ASP A 61 -2.06 -9.41 1.79
N GLU A 62 -1.94 -9.49 0.47
CA GLU A 62 -1.19 -8.52 -0.33
C GLU A 62 -1.81 -7.12 -0.24
N SER A 63 -3.14 -7.01 -0.19
CA SER A 63 -3.83 -5.73 0.03
C SER A 63 -3.53 -5.15 1.41
N ARG A 64 -3.49 -5.99 2.45
CA ARG A 64 -3.10 -5.59 3.82
C ARG A 64 -1.66 -5.09 3.88
N LEU A 65 -0.74 -5.83 3.25
CA LEU A 65 0.67 -5.44 3.17
C LEU A 65 0.86 -4.15 2.38
N CYS A 66 0.10 -3.95 1.29
CA CYS A 66 0.09 -2.68 0.56
C CYS A 66 -0.33 -1.52 1.47
N VAL A 67 -1.43 -1.65 2.22
CA VAL A 67 -1.91 -0.62 3.17
C VAL A 67 -0.85 -0.31 4.22
N LEU A 68 -0.23 -1.34 4.81
CA LEU A 68 0.83 -1.16 5.81
C LEU A 68 2.04 -0.42 5.24
N CYS A 69 2.54 -0.85 4.09
CA CYS A 69 3.67 -0.21 3.43
C CYS A 69 3.35 1.22 2.97
N ALA A 70 2.14 1.48 2.49
CA ALA A 70 1.68 2.82 2.10
C ALA A 70 1.63 3.78 3.31
N ALA A 71 1.19 3.30 4.48
CA ALA A 71 1.19 4.10 5.71
C ALA A 71 2.61 4.46 6.15
N LEU A 72 3.55 3.50 6.12
CA LEU A 72 4.96 3.75 6.42
C LEU A 72 5.61 4.72 5.41
N ALA A 73 5.26 4.60 4.12
CA ALA A 73 5.72 5.52 3.09
C ALA A 73 5.19 6.95 3.33
N ALA A 74 3.91 7.10 3.68
CA ALA A 74 3.32 8.40 3.98
C ALA A 74 3.99 9.06 5.18
N GLU A 75 4.17 8.32 6.28
CA GLU A 75 4.83 8.82 7.48
C GLU A 75 6.27 9.25 7.20
N ALA A 76 7.07 8.41 6.54
CA ALA A 76 8.44 8.72 6.17
C ALA A 76 8.50 9.96 5.25
N THR A 77 7.60 10.08 4.28
CA THR A 77 7.56 11.21 3.33
C THR A 77 7.33 12.54 4.04
N VAL A 78 6.32 12.63 4.90
CA VAL A 78 6.02 13.89 5.57
C VAL A 78 7.05 14.26 6.64
N ASN A 79 7.61 13.26 7.33
CA ASN A 79 8.67 13.49 8.30
C ASN A 79 9.95 13.99 7.61
N ASP A 80 10.30 13.45 6.44
CA ASP A 80 11.41 13.94 5.61
C ASP A 80 11.17 15.37 5.13
N TYR A 81 9.97 15.67 4.64
CA TYR A 81 9.60 17.03 4.26
C TYR A 81 9.77 18.03 5.40
N ILE A 82 9.33 17.70 6.61
CA ILE A 82 9.46 18.55 7.80
C ILE A 82 10.94 18.72 8.17
N HIS A 83 11.69 17.61 8.21
CA HIS A 83 13.08 17.61 8.62
C HIS A 83 13.97 18.42 7.67
N SER A 84 13.75 18.30 6.37
CA SER A 84 14.56 18.99 5.37
C SER A 84 14.28 20.50 5.30
N ARG A 85 13.05 20.93 5.61
CA ARG A 85 12.65 22.36 5.55
C ARG A 85 12.97 23.12 6.82
N ARG A 86 12.60 22.60 7.96
CA ARG A 86 12.76 23.27 9.27
C ARG A 86 12.92 22.24 10.38
N PRO A 87 14.13 21.76 10.64
CA PRO A 87 14.40 20.80 11.73
C PRO A 87 13.89 21.27 13.10
N SER A 88 13.85 22.58 13.34
CA SER A 88 13.38 23.17 14.59
C SER A 88 11.89 22.97 14.87
N TYR A 89 11.07 22.75 13.83
CA TYR A 89 9.63 22.50 13.98
C TYR A 89 9.31 21.03 14.28
N ARG A 90 10.30 20.13 14.16
CA ARG A 90 10.11 18.70 14.35
C ARG A 90 9.44 18.38 15.69
N GLY A 91 9.95 18.88 16.80
CA GLY A 91 9.39 18.56 18.13
C GLY A 91 7.94 19.01 18.34
N MET A 92 7.49 20.03 17.63
CA MET A 92 6.09 20.47 17.64
C MET A 92 5.23 19.58 16.74
N LEU A 93 5.69 19.30 15.53
CA LEU A 93 4.94 18.54 14.53
C LEU A 93 4.93 17.02 14.83
N ASP A 94 5.92 16.50 15.58
CA ASP A 94 5.96 15.09 15.99
C ASP A 94 4.77 14.68 16.89
N LYS A 95 4.10 15.65 17.51
CA LYS A 95 2.90 15.41 18.33
C LYS A 95 1.63 15.23 17.51
N LEU A 96 1.67 15.55 16.22
CA LEU A 96 0.55 15.45 15.31
C LEU A 96 0.49 14.06 14.68
N SER A 97 -0.72 13.61 14.38
CA SER A 97 -0.94 12.44 13.53
C SER A 97 -0.41 12.69 12.12
N VAL A 98 -0.13 11.63 11.37
CA VAL A 98 0.40 11.77 10.01
C VAL A 98 -0.55 12.55 9.08
N PRO A 99 -1.88 12.34 9.06
CA PRO A 99 -2.79 13.17 8.29
C PRO A 99 -2.70 14.67 8.66
N GLU A 100 -2.62 14.98 9.96
CA GLU A 100 -2.46 16.37 10.42
C GLU A 100 -1.13 16.96 9.98
N LYS A 101 -0.03 16.18 9.99
CA LYS A 101 1.26 16.62 9.46
C LYS A 101 1.17 16.96 7.98
N PHE A 102 0.50 16.13 7.16
CA PHE A 102 0.28 16.41 5.73
C PHE A 102 -0.50 17.70 5.50
N SER A 103 -1.50 17.99 6.33
CA SER A 103 -2.28 19.21 6.24
C SER A 103 -1.51 20.45 6.71
N LEU A 104 -0.88 20.37 7.87
CA LEU A 104 -0.30 21.54 8.52
C LEU A 104 1.13 21.87 8.07
N ALA A 105 1.96 20.87 7.79
CA ALA A 105 3.37 21.11 7.46
C ALA A 105 3.55 21.95 6.18
N PRO A 106 2.89 21.67 5.04
CA PRO A 106 3.00 22.51 3.85
C PRO A 106 2.55 23.96 4.11
N ARG A 107 1.47 24.12 4.87
CA ARG A 107 0.92 25.43 5.20
C ARG A 107 1.88 26.25 6.07
N LEU A 108 2.47 25.63 7.10
CA LEU A 108 3.40 26.29 8.02
C LEU A 108 4.78 26.55 7.40
N LEU A 109 5.28 25.60 6.58
CA LEU A 109 6.65 25.62 6.08
C LEU A 109 6.80 26.29 4.71
N SER A 110 5.74 26.30 3.90
CA SER A 110 5.76 26.83 2.53
C SER A 110 4.59 27.78 2.21
N GLY A 111 3.67 27.98 3.14
CA GLY A 111 2.45 28.80 2.91
C GLY A 111 1.43 28.13 1.98
N ALA A 112 1.63 26.85 1.61
CA ALA A 112 0.78 26.14 0.65
C ALA A 112 -0.26 25.31 1.37
N ASP A 113 -1.53 25.50 1.06
CA ASP A 113 -2.66 24.73 1.59
C ASP A 113 -2.99 23.56 0.64
N LEU A 114 -2.13 22.52 0.65
CA LEU A 114 -2.21 21.41 -0.29
C LEU A 114 -3.28 20.37 0.07
N PHE A 115 -3.42 20.09 1.35
CA PHE A 115 -4.24 18.97 1.84
C PHE A 115 -5.13 19.41 3.00
N PRO A 116 -6.05 20.36 2.79
CA PRO A 116 -6.97 20.77 3.84
C PRO A 116 -7.85 19.59 4.27
N PRO A 117 -8.35 19.58 5.53
CA PRO A 117 -9.38 18.66 5.96
C PRO A 117 -10.56 18.65 4.97
N GLY A 118 -11.05 17.47 4.60
CA GLY A 118 -12.07 17.28 3.56
C GLY A 118 -11.51 17.12 2.14
N SER A 119 -10.21 17.35 1.90
CA SER A 119 -9.60 17.00 0.61
C SER A 119 -9.47 15.47 0.48
N ARG A 120 -9.57 14.96 -0.76
CA ARG A 120 -9.46 13.51 -1.03
C ARG A 120 -8.20 12.88 -0.43
N VAL A 121 -7.05 13.54 -0.56
CA VAL A 121 -5.78 13.03 -0.02
C VAL A 121 -5.84 12.98 1.51
N TYR A 122 -6.34 14.03 2.17
CA TYR A 122 -6.48 14.05 3.62
C TYR A 122 -7.38 12.93 4.13
N GLU A 123 -8.58 12.78 3.56
CA GLU A 123 -9.55 11.75 3.97
C GLU A 123 -9.01 10.33 3.73
N HIS A 124 -8.30 10.12 2.61
CA HIS A 124 -7.65 8.84 2.36
C HIS A 124 -6.50 8.56 3.33
N LEU A 125 -5.73 9.57 3.75
CA LEU A 125 -4.72 9.40 4.79
C LEU A 125 -5.36 9.07 6.15
N VAL A 126 -6.45 9.72 6.53
CA VAL A 126 -7.19 9.38 7.76
C VAL A 126 -7.63 7.93 7.73
N ARG A 127 -8.24 7.48 6.61
CA ARG A 127 -8.65 6.10 6.41
C ARG A 127 -7.47 5.12 6.44
N LEU A 128 -6.35 5.46 5.77
CA LEU A 128 -5.15 4.64 5.73
C LEU A 128 -4.60 4.35 7.13
N PHE A 129 -4.50 5.38 7.97
CA PHE A 129 -3.98 5.21 9.32
C PHE A 129 -4.98 4.56 10.28
N ALA A 130 -6.28 4.66 10.01
CA ALA A 130 -7.29 3.87 10.71
C ALA A 130 -7.14 2.37 10.40
N LEU A 131 -7.00 2.01 9.12
CA LEU A 131 -6.78 0.62 8.69
C LEU A 131 -5.43 0.07 9.16
N GLN A 132 -4.36 0.86 9.11
CA GLN A 132 -3.06 0.46 9.66
C GLN A 132 -3.17 0.11 11.15
N ARG A 133 -3.86 0.94 11.93
CA ARG A 133 -4.07 0.69 13.37
C ARG A 133 -4.85 -0.59 13.58
N GLU A 134 -5.88 -0.84 12.80
CA GLU A 134 -6.67 -2.07 12.83
C GLU A 134 -5.79 -3.29 12.56
N LEU A 135 -4.94 -3.25 11.52
CA LEU A 135 -4.00 -4.33 11.21
C LEU A 135 -3.01 -4.63 12.34
N VAL A 136 -2.48 -3.58 12.96
CA VAL A 136 -1.50 -3.75 14.05
C VAL A 136 -2.16 -4.26 15.35
N GLN A 137 -3.40 -3.88 15.61
CA GLN A 137 -4.13 -4.28 16.83
C GLN A 137 -4.84 -5.63 16.70
N ALA A 138 -5.28 -5.98 15.49
CA ALA A 138 -6.05 -7.20 15.23
C ALA A 138 -5.21 -8.45 14.97
N TRP A 139 -3.88 -8.35 14.95
CA TRP A 139 -3.01 -9.47 14.67
C TRP A 139 -2.98 -10.43 15.87
N PRO A 140 -3.93 -11.37 15.97
CA PRO A 140 -3.58 -12.76 16.18
C PRO A 140 -4.41 -13.82 15.45
N HIS A 141 -5.54 -13.51 14.83
CA HIS A 141 -6.33 -14.56 14.17
C HIS A 141 -6.93 -14.07 12.84
N PRO A 142 -6.49 -14.62 11.69
CA PRO A 142 -7.28 -14.50 10.47
C PRO A 142 -8.57 -15.30 10.67
N ALA A 143 -9.69 -14.61 10.78
CA ALA A 143 -10.99 -15.25 10.67
C ALA A 143 -11.17 -15.80 9.24
N ALA A 144 -11.77 -16.98 9.10
CA ALA A 144 -12.07 -17.52 7.79
C ALA A 144 -13.00 -16.57 7.02
N PRO A 145 -12.80 -16.40 5.69
CA PRO A 145 -13.69 -15.59 4.87
C PRO A 145 -15.13 -16.05 5.03
N GLY A 146 -16.04 -15.11 5.30
CA GLY A 146 -17.45 -15.41 5.55
C GLY A 146 -17.80 -15.76 7.00
N ASP A 147 -16.82 -15.84 7.90
CA ASP A 147 -17.10 -15.89 9.33
C ASP A 147 -17.73 -14.55 9.77
N PRO A 148 -18.83 -14.56 10.54
CA PRO A 148 -19.34 -13.35 11.17
C PRO A 148 -18.28 -12.63 12.01
N ALA A 149 -17.25 -13.35 12.48
CA ALA A 149 -16.06 -12.81 13.14
C ALA A 149 -15.09 -12.09 12.18
N ASP A 150 -15.19 -12.28 10.85
CA ASP A 150 -14.36 -11.53 9.87
C ASP A 150 -14.64 -10.01 9.91
N GLY A 151 -15.75 -9.59 10.52
CA GLY A 151 -16.06 -8.19 10.75
C GLY A 151 -16.02 -7.31 9.49
N GLY A 152 -16.16 -7.91 8.31
CA GLY A 152 -16.05 -7.24 7.02
C GLY A 152 -14.61 -6.88 6.64
N GLN A 153 -13.60 -7.61 7.12
CA GLN A 153 -12.20 -7.36 6.79
C GLN A 153 -11.93 -7.45 5.29
N SER A 154 -12.54 -8.42 4.60
CA SER A 154 -12.44 -8.57 3.14
C SER A 154 -13.03 -7.37 2.38
N GLU A 155 -14.01 -6.68 2.93
CA GLU A 155 -14.56 -5.45 2.36
C GLU A 155 -13.62 -4.24 2.59
N ARG A 156 -12.89 -4.23 3.70
CA ARG A 156 -11.99 -3.13 4.10
C ARG A 156 -10.61 -3.25 3.49
N PHE A 157 -10.11 -4.48 3.33
CA PHE A 157 -8.79 -4.79 2.77
C PHE A 157 -8.94 -5.50 1.42
N ASN A 158 -9.24 -4.77 0.38
CA ASN A 158 -9.32 -5.29 -0.98
C ASN A 158 -8.42 -4.50 -1.93
N PRO A 159 -8.09 -5.03 -3.12
CA PRO A 159 -7.18 -4.38 -4.06
C PRO A 159 -7.61 -2.98 -4.47
N ARG A 160 -8.91 -2.70 -4.59
CA ARG A 160 -9.42 -1.37 -4.95
C ARG A 160 -9.12 -0.34 -3.86
N ILE A 161 -9.40 -0.70 -2.59
CA ILE A 161 -9.12 0.20 -1.46
C ILE A 161 -7.61 0.42 -1.31
N ALA A 162 -6.81 -0.66 -1.41
CA ALA A 162 -5.35 -0.55 -1.37
C ALA A 162 -4.83 0.38 -2.49
N HIS A 163 -5.39 0.27 -3.70
CA HIS A 163 -5.07 1.13 -4.83
C HIS A 163 -5.41 2.60 -4.54
N GLU A 164 -6.65 2.91 -4.12
CA GLU A 164 -7.10 4.28 -3.83
C GLU A 164 -6.23 4.97 -2.76
N LEU A 165 -5.85 4.23 -1.73
CA LEU A 165 -5.01 4.73 -0.64
C LEU A 165 -3.57 4.95 -1.10
N LEU A 166 -2.97 4.00 -1.81
CA LEU A 166 -1.61 4.13 -2.35
C LEU A 166 -1.52 5.27 -3.38
N GLU A 167 -2.53 5.43 -4.25
CA GLU A 167 -2.62 6.55 -5.17
C GLU A 167 -2.55 7.89 -4.42
N SER A 168 -3.30 8.02 -3.35
CA SER A 168 -3.32 9.25 -2.54
C SER A 168 -2.00 9.51 -1.85
N VAL A 169 -1.31 8.48 -1.35
CA VAL A 169 0.04 8.61 -0.80
C VAL A 169 1.03 9.07 -1.87
N ALA A 170 1.03 8.44 -3.05
CA ALA A 170 1.93 8.79 -4.13
C ALA A 170 1.67 10.22 -4.66
N ARG A 171 0.40 10.64 -4.79
CA ARG A 171 0.03 12.01 -5.15
C ARG A 171 0.43 13.01 -4.07
N GLY A 172 0.24 12.67 -2.80
CA GLY A 172 0.68 13.48 -1.66
C GLY A 172 2.19 13.67 -1.64
N ALA A 173 2.95 12.58 -1.83
CA ALA A 173 4.40 12.61 -1.91
C ALA A 173 4.89 13.46 -3.09
N LYS A 174 4.21 13.35 -4.26
CA LYS A 174 4.50 14.21 -5.41
C LYS A 174 4.29 15.69 -5.08
N ALA A 175 3.14 16.05 -4.55
CA ALA A 175 2.83 17.45 -4.26
C ALA A 175 3.78 18.06 -3.21
N LEU A 176 4.20 17.30 -2.19
CA LEU A 176 5.24 17.74 -1.26
C LEU A 176 6.60 17.90 -1.95
N GLY A 177 6.96 16.99 -2.86
CA GLY A 177 8.18 17.08 -3.64
C GLY A 177 8.20 18.32 -4.56
N ASP A 178 7.09 18.63 -5.22
CA ASP A 178 6.95 19.80 -6.10
C ASP A 178 7.16 21.12 -5.34
N LEU A 179 6.80 21.18 -4.05
CA LEU A 179 7.08 22.35 -3.19
C LEU A 179 8.57 22.49 -2.81
N HIS A 180 9.35 21.44 -3.01
CA HIS A 180 10.69 21.38 -2.44
C HIS A 180 11.79 21.91 -3.39
N GLU A 181 11.49 22.22 -4.65
CA GLU A 181 12.48 22.49 -5.70
C GLU A 181 13.54 21.38 -5.85
N HIS A 182 13.35 20.25 -5.14
CA HIS A 182 14.18 19.07 -5.30
C HIS A 182 13.64 18.21 -6.44
N PRO A 183 14.53 17.67 -7.25
CA PRO A 183 14.08 16.85 -8.36
C PRO A 183 13.21 15.72 -7.81
N TYR A 184 12.06 15.62 -8.44
CA TYR A 184 11.07 14.57 -8.29
C TYR A 184 11.75 13.21 -8.06
N ARG A 185 11.44 12.56 -6.96
CA ARG A 185 11.99 11.23 -6.67
C ARG A 185 11.53 10.27 -7.76
N PRO A 186 12.43 9.58 -8.46
CA PRO A 186 12.07 8.66 -9.54
C PRO A 186 11.03 7.62 -9.09
N THR A 187 11.14 7.17 -7.83
CA THR A 187 10.24 6.18 -7.22
C THR A 187 8.80 6.66 -7.15
N VAL A 188 8.55 7.93 -6.85
CA VAL A 188 7.19 8.50 -6.82
C VAL A 188 6.59 8.52 -8.23
N GLY A 189 7.38 8.89 -9.24
CA GLY A 189 6.94 8.87 -10.63
C GLY A 189 6.63 7.47 -11.13
N LEU A 190 7.45 6.50 -10.78
CA LEU A 190 7.21 5.10 -11.09
C LEU A 190 5.95 4.59 -10.37
N ALA A 191 5.82 4.88 -9.08
CA ALA A 191 4.65 4.50 -8.30
C ALA A 191 3.35 5.00 -8.93
N LEU A 192 3.28 6.28 -9.31
CA LEU A 192 2.09 6.84 -9.98
C LEU A 192 1.78 6.14 -11.29
N LYS A 193 2.79 5.86 -12.15
CA LYS A 193 2.59 5.15 -13.40
C LYS A 193 2.04 3.74 -13.18
N VAL A 194 2.58 3.00 -12.21
CA VAL A 194 2.13 1.65 -11.89
C VAL A 194 0.73 1.68 -11.29
N VAL A 195 0.45 2.60 -10.37
CA VAL A 195 -0.88 2.76 -9.77
C VAL A 195 -1.92 3.07 -10.85
N ASP A 196 -1.64 4.01 -11.77
CA ASP A 196 -2.55 4.31 -12.88
C ASP A 196 -2.78 3.08 -13.80
N ALA A 197 -1.73 2.30 -14.07
CA ALA A 197 -1.84 1.07 -14.88
C ALA A 197 -2.65 -0.05 -14.17
N LEU A 198 -2.64 -0.09 -12.85
CA LEU A 198 -3.33 -1.10 -12.04
C LEU A 198 -4.80 -0.77 -11.74
N ALA A 199 -5.27 0.45 -11.99
CA ALA A 199 -6.61 0.90 -11.58
C ALA A 199 -7.74 -0.09 -11.98
N LYS A 200 -7.83 -0.45 -13.26
CA LYS A 200 -8.84 -1.40 -13.76
C LYS A 200 -8.66 -2.82 -13.20
N ARG A 201 -7.42 -3.22 -12.93
CA ARG A 201 -7.13 -4.54 -12.35
C ARG A 201 -7.51 -4.60 -10.89
N ALA A 202 -7.29 -3.54 -10.14
CA ALA A 202 -7.69 -3.43 -8.75
C ALA A 202 -9.22 -3.51 -8.59
N GLU A 203 -9.96 -2.85 -9.48
CA GLU A 203 -11.42 -2.96 -9.54
C GLU A 203 -11.89 -4.39 -9.85
N ALA A 204 -11.29 -5.02 -10.88
CA ALA A 204 -11.60 -6.39 -11.25
C ALA A 204 -11.27 -7.41 -10.16
N ALA A 205 -10.13 -7.23 -9.50
CA ALA A 205 -9.70 -8.10 -8.39
C ALA A 205 -10.60 -7.95 -7.15
N ALA A 206 -11.07 -6.73 -6.88
CA ALA A 206 -12.00 -6.47 -5.79
C ALA A 206 -13.42 -7.02 -6.05
N ALA A 207 -13.80 -7.21 -7.31
CA ALA A 207 -15.10 -7.78 -7.68
C ALA A 207 -15.16 -9.31 -7.54
N VAL A 208 -14.03 -9.99 -7.31
CA VAL A 208 -14.02 -11.44 -7.07
C VAL A 208 -14.61 -11.71 -5.69
N PRO A 209 -15.70 -12.49 -5.61
CA PRO A 209 -16.36 -12.76 -4.33
C PRO A 209 -15.42 -13.50 -3.36
N ALA A 210 -15.66 -13.32 -2.08
CA ALA A 210 -15.02 -14.14 -1.06
C ALA A 210 -15.47 -15.60 -1.23
N PRO A 211 -14.54 -16.57 -1.11
CA PRO A 211 -14.89 -17.98 -1.18
C PRO A 211 -15.76 -18.36 0.03
N THR A 212 -16.58 -19.37 -0.16
CA THR A 212 -17.34 -20.00 0.92
C THR A 212 -16.41 -20.87 1.77
N VAL A 213 -16.84 -21.18 3.00
CA VAL A 213 -16.10 -22.08 3.88
C VAL A 213 -15.89 -23.46 3.21
N ALA A 214 -16.91 -23.97 2.51
CA ALA A 214 -16.83 -25.25 1.79
C ALA A 214 -15.75 -25.21 0.67
N GLU A 215 -15.65 -24.13 -0.06
CA GLU A 215 -14.61 -23.97 -1.12
C GLU A 215 -13.20 -23.92 -0.52
N LEU A 216 -13.06 -23.33 0.69
CA LEU A 216 -11.77 -23.32 1.40
C LEU A 216 -11.37 -24.72 1.88
N GLU A 217 -12.31 -25.47 2.45
CA GLU A 217 -12.09 -26.84 2.93
C GLU A 217 -11.74 -27.78 1.77
N GLU A 218 -12.44 -27.71 0.64
CA GLU A 218 -12.16 -28.51 -0.54
C GLU A 218 -10.78 -28.21 -1.14
N GLU A 219 -10.35 -26.95 -1.16
CA GLU A 219 -9.02 -26.56 -1.65
C GLU A 219 -7.91 -27.04 -0.70
N GLU A 220 -8.14 -27.00 0.63
CA GLU A 220 -7.20 -27.50 1.63
C GLU A 220 -7.03 -29.03 1.55
N GLU A 221 -8.14 -29.77 1.39
CA GLU A 221 -8.11 -31.22 1.18
C GLU A 221 -7.35 -31.57 -0.10
N THR A 222 -7.59 -30.85 -1.19
CA THR A 222 -6.92 -31.08 -2.48
C THR A 222 -5.41 -30.84 -2.37
N LEU A 223 -4.99 -29.79 -1.67
CA LEU A 223 -3.58 -29.47 -1.45
C LEU A 223 -2.89 -30.52 -0.57
N THR A 224 -3.59 -30.97 0.47
CA THR A 224 -3.06 -32.01 1.37
C THR A 224 -2.90 -33.32 0.63
N ALA A 225 -3.87 -33.71 -0.21
CA ALA A 225 -3.79 -34.92 -1.03
C ALA A 225 -2.67 -34.84 -2.07
N ALA A 226 -2.46 -33.70 -2.70
CA ALA A 226 -1.39 -33.46 -3.67
C ALA A 226 0.01 -33.57 -3.00
N ALA A 227 0.18 -32.93 -1.82
CA ALA A 227 1.42 -32.99 -1.07
C ALA A 227 1.77 -34.42 -0.66
N PHE A 228 0.77 -35.20 -0.20
CA PHE A 228 0.94 -36.59 0.15
C PHE A 228 1.33 -37.46 -1.05
N ALA A 229 0.73 -37.18 -2.23
CA ALA A 229 1.06 -37.90 -3.45
C ALA A 229 2.49 -37.65 -3.92
N GLU A 230 2.98 -36.39 -3.81
CA GLU A 230 4.37 -36.05 -4.15
C GLU A 230 5.38 -36.74 -3.22
N GLU A 231 5.07 -36.81 -1.92
CA GLU A 231 5.92 -37.53 -0.94
C GLU A 231 6.02 -39.02 -1.21
N MET A 232 4.92 -39.65 -1.65
CA MET A 232 4.89 -41.08 -2.00
C MET A 232 5.61 -41.41 -3.31
N ILE A 233 5.70 -40.46 -4.26
CA ILE A 233 6.38 -40.65 -5.56
C ILE A 233 7.88 -40.36 -5.43
N GLY A 234 8.27 -39.52 -4.48
CA GLY A 234 9.68 -39.14 -4.22
C GLY A 234 10.44 -40.11 -3.30
N ALA A 235 9.79 -41.12 -2.72
CA ALA A 235 10.37 -42.18 -1.91
C ALA A 235 10.57 -43.48 -2.71
#